data_355a70ca8336928bf1a1c5feaf0ca437
#
_entry.id   355a70ca8336928bf1a1c5feaf0ca437
#
_cell.length_a   1.000
_cell.length_b   1.000
_cell.length_c   1.000
_cell.angle_alpha   90.00
_cell.angle_beta   90.00
_cell.angle_gamma   90.00
#
_symmetry.space_group_name_H-M   'P 1'
#
loop_
_entity.id
_entity.type
_entity.pdbx_description
1 polymer ?
#
loop_
_entity_poly.entity_id
_entity_poly.type
_entity_poly.pdbx_seq_one_letter_code
_entity_poly.pdbx_strand_id
1 'polypeptide(L)'
;MHIGVIANTTYPGIEGVLSGLGAIAERRAVRLFYSAEAEQLVDAQGPRLEDSWNEVDVVLTLGGDGTLLRAAGLAAPKDVPVLGCNMGHLGFLTATPLEELDLAIGRFIAGDYSEERRRGIEARVERADPAGEPVPDSYGLNDAVIHKSGFARLIAMRVWADEEEIGQYSADGIIISTATGSTAYSLSAGGPILVPDLDALVATPICPHTLAVRPVVVPASAVIRVEVLASEGEKVLTVDGRGGGQLHTGDQVIARSSEHPVRLVRFPGQSFFSVLRHKLRWGDVRPADRSS
;
A
#
# COMPACT_ATOMS: atom_id res chain seq x y z
N MET A 1 14.44 -21.06 -10.86
CA MET A 1 13.54 -20.09 -10.25
C MET A 1 14.15 -18.69 -10.33
N HIS A 2 13.34 -17.71 -10.60
CA HIS A 2 13.76 -16.32 -10.80
C HIS A 2 13.10 -15.41 -9.79
N ILE A 3 13.87 -14.63 -9.05
CA ILE A 3 13.37 -13.71 -8.01
C ILE A 3 13.71 -12.29 -8.41
N GLY A 4 12.69 -11.44 -8.55
CA GLY A 4 12.83 -9.99 -8.62
C GLY A 4 13.13 -9.41 -7.23
N VAL A 5 14.06 -8.47 -7.10
CA VAL A 5 14.46 -7.90 -5.81
C VAL A 5 14.23 -6.40 -5.78
N ILE A 6 13.36 -5.97 -4.85
CA ILE A 6 13.10 -4.55 -4.58
C ILE A 6 13.50 -4.29 -3.12
N ALA A 7 14.47 -3.41 -2.90
CA ALA A 7 15.01 -3.12 -1.57
C ALA A 7 14.74 -1.69 -1.12
N ASN A 8 14.68 -1.50 0.20
CA ASN A 8 14.81 -0.18 0.82
C ASN A 8 16.29 0.20 0.86
N THR A 9 16.73 0.96 -0.12
CA THR A 9 18.14 1.35 -0.30
C THR A 9 18.64 2.30 0.79
N THR A 10 17.76 2.88 1.59
CA THR A 10 18.16 3.75 2.71
C THR A 10 18.30 3.00 4.04
N TYR A 11 18.04 1.68 4.06
CA TYR A 11 18.17 0.89 5.27
C TYR A 11 19.64 0.69 5.63
N PRO A 12 20.06 0.98 6.88
CA PRO A 12 21.44 0.77 7.32
C PRO A 12 21.89 -0.70 7.15
N GLY A 13 22.97 -0.94 6.43
CA GLY A 13 23.50 -2.28 6.21
C GLY A 13 22.84 -3.08 5.09
N ILE A 14 22.02 -2.45 4.23
CA ILE A 14 21.34 -3.12 3.11
C ILE A 14 22.30 -3.84 2.16
N GLU A 15 23.51 -3.31 1.94
CA GLU A 15 24.54 -3.94 1.11
C GLU A 15 24.91 -5.34 1.63
N GLY A 16 25.08 -5.47 2.95
CA GLY A 16 25.34 -6.78 3.59
C GLY A 16 24.17 -7.74 3.43
N VAL A 17 22.93 -7.26 3.49
CA VAL A 17 21.73 -8.07 3.27
C VAL A 17 21.66 -8.54 1.81
N LEU A 18 21.92 -7.67 0.84
CA LEU A 18 21.91 -8.01 -0.58
C LEU A 18 23.04 -9.00 -0.91
N SER A 19 24.22 -8.83 -0.33
CA SER A 19 25.34 -9.80 -0.44
C SER A 19 24.95 -11.17 0.14
N GLY A 20 24.31 -11.19 1.32
CA GLY A 20 23.78 -12.42 1.93
C GLY A 20 22.72 -13.10 1.06
N LEU A 21 21.84 -12.32 0.43
CA LEU A 21 20.84 -12.83 -0.52
C LEU A 21 21.54 -13.46 -1.75
N GLY A 22 22.61 -12.86 -2.27
CA GLY A 22 23.42 -13.45 -3.35
C GLY A 22 23.95 -14.83 -2.99
N ALA A 23 24.51 -14.99 -1.77
CA ALA A 23 25.00 -16.29 -1.29
C ALA A 23 23.86 -17.32 -1.09
N ILE A 24 22.65 -16.89 -0.68
CA ILE A 24 21.46 -17.76 -0.62
C ILE A 24 21.08 -18.21 -2.04
N ALA A 25 21.06 -17.28 -3.00
CA ALA A 25 20.67 -17.53 -4.37
C ALA A 25 21.60 -18.57 -5.04
N GLU A 26 22.90 -18.46 -4.84
CA GLU A 26 23.90 -19.43 -5.33
C GLU A 26 23.65 -20.84 -4.74
N ARG A 27 23.48 -20.95 -3.42
CA ARG A 27 23.23 -22.25 -2.76
C ARG A 27 21.93 -22.93 -3.23
N ARG A 28 20.93 -22.13 -3.58
CA ARG A 28 19.59 -22.62 -3.96
C ARG A 28 19.35 -22.66 -5.48
N ALA A 29 20.35 -22.33 -6.29
CA ALA A 29 20.27 -22.23 -7.75
C ALA A 29 19.13 -21.29 -8.22
N VAL A 30 19.02 -20.12 -7.57
CA VAL A 30 18.06 -19.07 -7.88
C VAL A 30 18.75 -17.95 -8.64
N ARG A 31 18.09 -17.41 -9.65
CA ARG A 31 18.55 -16.22 -10.37
C ARG A 31 17.87 -14.98 -9.78
N LEU A 32 18.65 -13.93 -9.52
CA LEU A 32 18.15 -12.66 -8.99
C LEU A 32 18.12 -11.60 -10.09
N PHE A 33 17.06 -10.78 -10.05
CA PHE A 33 16.81 -9.64 -10.92
C PHE A 33 16.60 -8.42 -10.02
N TYR A 34 17.56 -7.55 -9.95
CA TYR A 34 17.50 -6.39 -9.06
C TYR A 34 16.76 -5.22 -9.70
N SER A 35 15.98 -4.47 -8.91
CA SER A 35 15.50 -3.15 -9.35
C SER A 35 16.68 -2.21 -9.58
N ALA A 36 16.50 -1.20 -10.42
CA ALA A 36 17.57 -0.26 -10.79
C ALA A 36 18.25 0.38 -9.58
N GLU A 37 17.49 0.67 -8.51
CA GLU A 37 18.03 1.23 -7.27
C GLU A 37 18.82 0.20 -6.46
N ALA A 38 18.34 -1.04 -6.40
CA ALA A 38 19.03 -2.11 -5.66
C ALA A 38 20.29 -2.57 -6.39
N GLU A 39 20.28 -2.58 -7.71
CA GLU A 39 21.44 -2.91 -8.55
C GLU A 39 22.66 -2.01 -8.26
N GLN A 40 22.44 -0.73 -7.96
CA GLN A 40 23.51 0.23 -7.63
C GLN A 40 24.29 -0.12 -6.35
N LEU A 41 23.71 -0.98 -5.50
CA LEU A 41 24.30 -1.38 -4.21
C LEU A 41 25.00 -2.74 -4.25
N VAL A 42 24.91 -3.43 -5.38
CA VAL A 42 25.54 -4.74 -5.57
C VAL A 42 26.37 -4.71 -6.84
N ASP A 43 27.54 -5.35 -6.80
CA ASP A 43 28.37 -5.55 -8.00
C ASP A 43 27.81 -6.72 -8.83
N ALA A 44 26.51 -6.62 -9.17
CA ALA A 44 25.78 -7.66 -9.88
C ALA A 44 25.69 -7.32 -11.37
N GLN A 45 26.35 -8.10 -12.20
CA GLN A 45 26.15 -8.08 -13.65
C GLN A 45 24.98 -9.02 -13.99
N GLY A 46 23.78 -8.49 -14.07
CA GLY A 46 22.57 -9.28 -14.40
C GLY A 46 21.50 -8.44 -15.08
N PRO A 47 20.46 -9.07 -15.64
CA PRO A 47 19.32 -8.34 -16.17
C PRO A 47 18.56 -7.63 -15.05
N ARG A 48 18.07 -6.44 -15.36
CA ARG A 48 17.25 -5.65 -14.44
C ARG A 48 15.85 -6.21 -14.32
N LEU A 49 15.25 -6.03 -13.15
CA LEU A 49 13.85 -6.40 -12.93
C LEU A 49 12.90 -5.68 -13.89
N GLU A 50 13.16 -4.39 -14.15
CA GLU A 50 12.32 -3.55 -15.02
C GLU A 50 12.20 -4.11 -16.44
N ASP A 51 13.25 -4.79 -16.92
CA ASP A 51 13.32 -5.38 -18.28
C ASP A 51 12.89 -6.85 -18.32
N SER A 52 12.64 -7.47 -17.16
CA SER A 52 12.54 -8.94 -17.03
C SER A 52 11.29 -9.43 -16.30
N TRP A 53 10.24 -8.63 -16.20
CA TRP A 53 9.02 -8.99 -15.47
C TRP A 53 8.41 -10.33 -15.91
N ASN A 54 8.49 -10.67 -17.20
CA ASN A 54 7.94 -11.93 -17.73
C ASN A 54 8.75 -13.17 -17.36
N GLU A 55 9.95 -12.99 -16.81
CA GLU A 55 10.83 -14.08 -16.40
C GLU A 55 10.76 -14.34 -14.89
N VAL A 56 10.16 -13.43 -14.11
CA VAL A 56 10.20 -13.45 -12.64
C VAL A 56 9.04 -14.25 -12.08
N ASP A 57 9.37 -15.24 -11.24
CA ASP A 57 8.39 -16.09 -10.55
C ASP A 57 7.79 -15.41 -9.31
N VAL A 58 8.57 -14.55 -8.63
CA VAL A 58 8.17 -13.82 -7.42
C VAL A 58 9.02 -12.57 -7.24
N VAL A 59 8.42 -11.49 -6.71
CA VAL A 59 9.17 -10.31 -6.25
C VAL A 59 9.40 -10.41 -4.75
N LEU A 60 10.66 -10.46 -4.35
CA LEU A 60 11.10 -10.32 -2.97
C LEU A 60 11.28 -8.85 -2.62
N THR A 61 10.64 -8.40 -1.55
CA THR A 61 10.89 -7.06 -1.01
C THR A 61 11.74 -7.14 0.25
N LEU A 62 12.80 -6.35 0.31
CA LEU A 62 13.66 -6.19 1.47
C LEU A 62 13.41 -4.82 2.10
N GLY A 63 12.60 -4.78 3.17
CA GLY A 63 12.18 -3.53 3.82
C GLY A 63 10.96 -3.70 4.70
N GLY A 64 10.20 -2.64 4.93
CA GLY A 64 8.91 -2.67 5.62
C GLY A 64 7.73 -2.65 4.64
N ASP A 65 6.52 -2.38 5.18
CA ASP A 65 5.29 -2.29 4.38
C ASP A 65 5.40 -1.27 3.24
N GLY A 66 6.09 -0.12 3.43
CA GLY A 66 6.28 0.88 2.37
C GLY A 66 7.05 0.35 1.14
N THR A 67 8.07 -0.50 1.36
CA THR A 67 8.80 -1.16 0.25
C THR A 67 7.90 -2.16 -0.46
N LEU A 68 7.08 -2.89 0.29
CA LEU A 68 6.11 -3.82 -0.26
C LEU A 68 5.03 -3.10 -1.06
N LEU A 69 4.50 -1.97 -0.59
CA LEU A 69 3.53 -1.14 -1.34
C LEU A 69 4.10 -0.69 -2.69
N ARG A 70 5.38 -0.28 -2.73
CA ARG A 70 6.05 0.06 -3.99
C ARG A 70 6.11 -1.14 -4.94
N ALA A 71 6.50 -2.31 -4.42
CA ALA A 71 6.57 -3.54 -5.20
C ALA A 71 5.18 -3.99 -5.69
N ALA A 72 4.16 -3.87 -4.85
CA ALA A 72 2.78 -4.20 -5.17
C ALA A 72 2.28 -3.41 -6.40
N GLY A 73 2.54 -2.10 -6.45
CA GLY A 73 2.16 -1.27 -7.58
C GLY A 73 2.84 -1.65 -8.89
N LEU A 74 4.03 -2.24 -8.84
CA LEU A 74 4.77 -2.70 -10.02
C LEU A 74 4.38 -4.14 -10.43
N ALA A 75 4.14 -5.01 -9.45
CA ALA A 75 3.91 -6.44 -9.65
C ALA A 75 2.45 -6.77 -10.01
N ALA A 76 1.46 -6.05 -9.47
CA ALA A 76 0.04 -6.32 -9.69
C ALA A 76 -0.36 -6.31 -11.18
N PRO A 77 0.02 -5.31 -12.01
CA PRO A 77 -0.31 -5.31 -13.43
C PRO A 77 0.39 -6.44 -14.23
N LYS A 78 1.38 -7.10 -13.63
CA LYS A 78 2.15 -8.21 -14.22
C LYS A 78 1.72 -9.58 -13.67
N ASP A 79 0.77 -9.60 -12.74
CA ASP A 79 0.30 -10.79 -12.01
C ASP A 79 1.45 -11.59 -11.35
N VAL A 80 2.52 -10.91 -10.89
CA VAL A 80 3.66 -11.51 -10.20
C VAL A 80 3.42 -11.47 -8.69
N PRO A 81 3.54 -12.60 -7.96
CA PRO A 81 3.38 -12.61 -6.51
C PRO A 81 4.50 -11.85 -5.80
N VAL A 82 4.18 -11.30 -4.61
CA VAL A 82 5.11 -10.53 -3.80
C VAL A 82 5.37 -11.23 -2.47
N LEU A 83 6.65 -11.51 -2.19
CA LEU A 83 7.13 -12.02 -0.90
C LEU A 83 7.76 -10.88 -0.11
N GLY A 84 7.12 -10.45 0.96
CA GLY A 84 7.61 -9.38 1.82
C GLY A 84 8.56 -9.88 2.90
N CYS A 85 9.82 -9.44 2.88
CA CYS A 85 10.76 -9.65 3.98
C CYS A 85 10.92 -8.36 4.78
N ASN A 86 10.60 -8.44 6.08
CA ASN A 86 10.69 -7.31 6.99
C ASN A 86 12.10 -7.19 7.56
N MET A 87 12.66 -5.98 7.49
CA MET A 87 13.99 -5.67 7.99
C MET A 87 13.98 -4.89 9.33
N GLY A 88 12.85 -4.86 10.01
CA GLY A 88 12.68 -4.15 11.27
C GLY A 88 11.46 -4.63 12.03
N HIS A 89 10.50 -3.75 12.33
CA HIS A 89 9.28 -4.13 13.03
C HIS A 89 8.30 -4.84 12.09
N LEU A 90 7.66 -5.89 12.60
CA LEU A 90 6.64 -6.66 11.87
C LEU A 90 5.59 -5.73 11.23
N GLY A 91 5.41 -5.86 9.90
CA GLY A 91 4.38 -5.15 9.14
C GLY A 91 3.03 -5.87 9.15
N PHE A 92 2.03 -5.26 8.54
CA PHE A 92 0.77 -5.93 8.20
C PHE A 92 0.88 -6.75 6.91
N LEU A 93 1.81 -6.38 6.05
CA LEU A 93 1.92 -6.92 4.69
C LEU A 93 3.09 -7.90 4.53
N THR A 94 4.16 -7.73 5.28
CA THR A 94 5.35 -8.59 5.20
C THR A 94 5.10 -10.00 5.76
N ALA A 95 5.74 -11.00 5.15
CA ALA A 95 5.52 -12.42 5.45
C ALA A 95 6.63 -13.08 6.27
N THR A 96 7.83 -12.49 6.31
CA THR A 96 8.97 -13.10 6.99
C THR A 96 9.91 -12.04 7.55
N PRO A 97 10.54 -12.28 8.71
CA PRO A 97 11.64 -11.45 9.18
C PRO A 97 12.92 -11.79 8.41
N LEU A 98 13.92 -10.89 8.48
CA LEU A 98 15.17 -11.05 7.74
C LEU A 98 15.94 -12.31 8.14
N GLU A 99 15.90 -12.67 9.42
CA GLU A 99 16.59 -13.84 9.98
C GLU A 99 16.08 -15.15 9.38
N GLU A 100 14.86 -15.18 8.88
CA GLU A 100 14.20 -16.34 8.28
C GLU A 100 14.21 -16.29 6.74
N LEU A 101 14.93 -15.35 6.10
CA LEU A 101 14.89 -15.15 4.65
C LEU A 101 15.29 -16.41 3.87
N ASP A 102 16.36 -17.12 4.26
CA ASP A 102 16.79 -18.36 3.60
C ASP A 102 15.73 -19.46 3.71
N LEU A 103 15.10 -19.59 4.89
CA LEU A 103 13.99 -20.51 5.11
C LEU A 103 12.79 -20.15 4.23
N ALA A 104 12.41 -18.87 4.18
CA ALA A 104 11.29 -18.38 3.39
C ALA A 104 11.47 -18.65 1.89
N ILE A 105 12.67 -18.40 1.34
CA ILE A 105 13.01 -18.74 -0.05
C ILE A 105 12.92 -20.24 -0.26
N GLY A 106 13.43 -21.06 0.68
CA GLY A 106 13.34 -22.53 0.62
C GLY A 106 11.90 -23.04 0.61
N ARG A 107 11.02 -22.47 1.44
CA ARG A 107 9.60 -22.80 1.48
C ARG A 107 8.90 -22.41 0.19
N PHE A 108 9.20 -21.23 -0.35
CA PHE A 108 8.66 -20.79 -1.64
C PHE A 108 9.06 -21.77 -2.76
N ILE A 109 10.33 -22.17 -2.85
CA ILE A 109 10.81 -23.17 -3.82
C ILE A 109 10.08 -24.49 -3.68
N ALA A 110 9.81 -24.92 -2.44
CA ALA A 110 9.12 -26.19 -2.14
C ALA A 110 7.60 -26.13 -2.37
N GLY A 111 7.03 -24.95 -2.69
CA GLY A 111 5.58 -24.75 -2.80
C GLY A 111 4.84 -24.73 -1.45
N ASP A 112 5.56 -24.61 -0.32
CA ASP A 112 5.00 -24.57 1.04
C ASP A 112 4.57 -23.13 1.40
N TYR A 113 3.64 -22.58 0.64
CA TYR A 113 3.07 -21.25 0.85
C TYR A 113 1.63 -21.20 0.33
N SER A 114 0.93 -20.15 0.69
CA SER A 114 -0.34 -19.76 0.08
C SER A 114 -0.24 -18.36 -0.50
N GLU A 115 -1.13 -18.01 -1.40
CA GLU A 115 -1.26 -16.68 -1.93
C GLU A 115 -2.53 -16.03 -1.41
N GLU A 116 -2.38 -14.84 -0.88
CA GLU A 116 -3.47 -13.99 -0.45
C GLU A 116 -3.67 -12.89 -1.50
N ARG A 117 -4.84 -12.86 -2.13
CA ARG A 117 -5.18 -11.82 -3.11
C ARG A 117 -5.71 -10.60 -2.38
N ARG A 118 -5.09 -9.45 -2.62
CA ARG A 118 -5.48 -8.16 -2.06
C ARG A 118 -5.91 -7.21 -3.16
N ARG A 119 -7.10 -6.67 -3.07
CA ARG A 119 -7.55 -5.64 -4.01
C ARG A 119 -6.72 -4.38 -3.84
N GLY A 120 -6.29 -3.82 -4.99
CA GLY A 120 -5.73 -2.48 -5.05
C GLY A 120 -6.79 -1.43 -5.31
N ILE A 121 -6.36 -0.18 -5.31
CA ILE A 121 -7.14 0.99 -5.69
C ILE A 121 -6.48 1.68 -6.89
N GLU A 122 -7.28 2.09 -7.85
CA GLU A 122 -6.87 2.96 -8.94
C GLU A 122 -7.46 4.36 -8.70
N ALA A 123 -6.64 5.38 -8.89
CA ALA A 123 -7.06 6.75 -8.81
C ALA A 123 -6.64 7.52 -10.08
N ARG A 124 -7.58 8.23 -10.68
CA ARG A 124 -7.34 9.12 -11.80
C ARG A 124 -7.89 10.51 -11.52
N VAL A 125 -7.32 11.51 -12.14
CA VAL A 125 -7.78 12.90 -12.05
C VAL A 125 -8.43 13.31 -13.35
N GLU A 126 -9.68 13.72 -13.27
CA GLU A 126 -10.38 14.40 -14.36
C GLU A 126 -10.26 15.91 -14.12
N ARG A 127 -9.55 16.59 -15.02
CA ARG A 127 -9.32 18.03 -14.92
C ARG A 127 -10.58 18.82 -15.28
N ALA A 128 -10.88 19.83 -14.48
CA ALA A 128 -11.92 20.82 -14.81
C ALA A 128 -11.53 21.65 -16.04
N ASP A 129 -10.25 22.01 -16.17
CA ASP A 129 -9.68 22.62 -17.37
C ASP A 129 -9.02 21.55 -18.24
N PRO A 130 -9.56 21.25 -19.43
CA PRO A 130 -8.96 20.27 -20.36
C PRO A 130 -7.56 20.64 -20.85
N ALA A 131 -7.16 21.92 -20.74
CA ALA A 131 -5.80 22.38 -21.05
C ALA A 131 -4.83 22.24 -19.89
N GLY A 132 -5.30 21.84 -18.70
CA GLY A 132 -4.49 21.59 -17.53
C GLY A 132 -3.49 20.45 -17.71
N GLU A 133 -2.39 20.48 -16.96
CA GLU A 133 -1.40 19.42 -17.00
C GLU A 133 -2.02 18.07 -16.58
N PRO A 134 -1.90 17.00 -17.40
CA PRO A 134 -2.49 15.71 -17.07
C PRO A 134 -1.81 15.09 -15.85
N VAL A 135 -2.60 14.42 -15.02
CA VAL A 135 -2.11 13.58 -13.90
C VAL A 135 -2.16 12.13 -14.35
N PRO A 136 -1.04 11.40 -14.31
CA PRO A 136 -1.04 9.99 -14.63
C PRO A 136 -1.95 9.19 -13.68
N ASP A 137 -2.62 8.18 -14.22
CA ASP A 137 -3.35 7.22 -13.40
C ASP A 137 -2.41 6.55 -12.42
N SER A 138 -2.88 6.40 -11.19
CA SER A 138 -2.08 5.88 -10.08
C SER A 138 -2.71 4.62 -9.51
N TYR A 139 -1.87 3.64 -9.17
CA TYR A 139 -2.25 2.40 -8.50
C TYR A 139 -1.67 2.37 -7.08
N GLY A 140 -2.47 1.92 -6.12
CA GLY A 140 -2.07 1.68 -4.74
C GLY A 140 -2.68 0.40 -4.18
N LEU A 141 -2.10 -0.12 -3.10
CA LEU A 141 -2.65 -1.24 -2.35
C LEU A 141 -3.48 -0.76 -1.16
N ASN A 142 -3.08 0.35 -0.52
CA ASN A 142 -3.75 0.87 0.67
C ASN A 142 -4.81 1.92 0.34
N ASP A 143 -4.38 3.07 -0.23
CA ASP A 143 -5.27 4.22 -0.30
C ASP A 143 -4.89 5.24 -1.38
N ALA A 144 -5.89 6.05 -1.77
CA ALA A 144 -5.76 7.29 -2.48
C ALA A 144 -6.22 8.43 -1.55
N VAL A 145 -5.37 9.43 -1.35
CA VAL A 145 -5.60 10.51 -0.39
C VAL A 145 -5.60 11.85 -1.07
N ILE A 146 -6.68 12.58 -0.91
CA ILE A 146 -6.75 14.00 -1.27
C ILE A 146 -6.50 14.79 0.01
N HIS A 147 -5.49 15.62 0.04
CA HIS A 147 -5.17 16.41 1.22
C HIS A 147 -4.58 17.78 0.87
N LYS A 148 -4.65 18.69 1.82
CA LYS A 148 -4.01 19.99 1.72
C LYS A 148 -2.49 19.88 1.90
N SER A 149 -1.73 20.75 1.21
CA SER A 149 -0.30 20.93 1.41
C SER A 149 -0.04 22.17 2.25
N GLY A 150 0.89 22.07 3.20
CA GLY A 150 1.29 23.18 4.07
C GLY A 150 0.18 23.70 5.00
N PHE A 151 0.19 25.02 5.26
CA PHE A 151 -0.77 25.72 6.15
C PHE A 151 -2.09 26.12 5.45
N ALA A 152 -2.49 25.41 4.42
CA ALA A 152 -3.71 25.70 3.68
C ALA A 152 -4.96 25.61 4.58
N ARG A 153 -6.02 26.34 4.21
CA ARG A 153 -7.35 26.20 4.81
C ARG A 153 -7.95 24.83 4.49
N LEU A 154 -9.07 24.52 5.13
CA LEU A 154 -9.83 23.29 4.85
C LEU A 154 -10.16 23.17 3.36
N ILE A 155 -10.14 21.97 2.83
CA ILE A 155 -10.62 21.67 1.49
C ILE A 155 -12.13 21.46 1.56
N ALA A 156 -12.89 22.21 0.75
CA ALA A 156 -14.29 21.90 0.50
C ALA A 156 -14.36 20.85 -0.60
N MET A 157 -15.04 19.74 -0.33
CA MET A 157 -15.15 18.59 -1.23
C MET A 157 -16.59 18.14 -1.32
N ARG A 158 -16.98 17.65 -2.50
CA ARG A 158 -18.23 16.93 -2.72
C ARG A 158 -17.90 15.49 -3.10
N VAL A 159 -18.55 14.53 -2.47
CA VAL A 159 -18.21 13.11 -2.59
C VAL A 159 -19.42 12.31 -3.02
N TRP A 160 -19.23 11.40 -3.97
CA TRP A 160 -20.23 10.46 -4.46
C TRP A 160 -19.71 9.02 -4.37
N ALA A 161 -20.67 8.10 -4.23
CA ALA A 161 -20.49 6.70 -4.55
C ALA A 161 -21.41 6.40 -5.74
N ASP A 162 -20.83 6.00 -6.86
CA ASP A 162 -21.51 5.89 -8.14
C ASP A 162 -22.24 7.21 -8.50
N GLU A 163 -23.56 7.17 -8.72
CA GLU A 163 -24.38 8.34 -9.02
C GLU A 163 -24.98 9.02 -7.78
N GLU A 164 -24.79 8.46 -6.57
CA GLU A 164 -25.38 8.97 -5.34
C GLU A 164 -24.42 9.87 -4.58
N GLU A 165 -24.85 11.10 -4.26
CA GLU A 165 -24.06 12.01 -3.45
C GLU A 165 -24.03 11.56 -1.99
N ILE A 166 -22.84 11.21 -1.47
CA ILE A 166 -22.64 10.93 -0.05
C ILE A 166 -22.76 12.22 0.78
N GLY A 167 -22.22 13.31 0.26
CA GLY A 167 -22.32 14.62 0.90
C GLY A 167 -21.23 15.59 0.49
N GLN A 168 -21.37 16.80 1.04
CA GLN A 168 -20.41 17.88 0.86
C GLN A 168 -19.87 18.27 2.24
N TYR A 169 -18.53 18.34 2.36
CA TYR A 169 -17.88 18.69 3.62
C TYR A 169 -16.57 19.43 3.44
N SER A 170 -16.19 20.13 4.51
CA SER A 170 -14.89 20.79 4.61
C SER A 170 -14.03 20.01 5.61
N ALA A 171 -12.83 19.62 5.18
CA ALA A 171 -11.90 18.81 5.95
C ALA A 171 -10.45 19.11 5.57
N ASP A 172 -9.49 18.59 6.30
CA ASP A 172 -8.08 18.62 5.90
C ASP A 172 -7.81 17.75 4.66
N GLY A 173 -8.72 16.81 4.39
CA GLY A 173 -8.66 15.92 3.25
C GLY A 173 -9.66 14.77 3.35
N ILE A 174 -9.53 13.82 2.45
CA ILE A 174 -10.29 12.56 2.46
C ILE A 174 -9.39 11.42 1.99
N ILE A 175 -9.53 10.26 2.64
CA ILE A 175 -8.85 9.01 2.31
C ILE A 175 -9.87 8.07 1.69
N ILE A 176 -9.57 7.57 0.50
CA ILE A 176 -10.30 6.46 -0.11
C ILE A 176 -9.41 5.23 0.05
N SER A 177 -9.81 4.31 0.91
CA SER A 177 -9.00 3.17 1.34
C SER A 177 -9.60 1.85 0.90
N THR A 178 -8.73 0.91 0.54
CA THR A 178 -9.09 -0.52 0.41
C THR A 178 -9.27 -1.16 1.80
N ALA A 179 -9.77 -2.38 1.84
CA ALA A 179 -9.79 -3.17 3.09
C ALA A 179 -8.38 -3.34 3.67
N THR A 180 -7.36 -3.54 2.82
CA THR A 180 -5.95 -3.60 3.23
C THR A 180 -5.49 -2.29 3.87
N GLY A 181 -5.76 -1.16 3.24
CA GLY A 181 -5.40 0.18 3.73
C GLY A 181 -6.20 0.65 4.93
N SER A 182 -7.30 -0.05 5.30
CA SER A 182 -8.11 0.30 6.48
C SER A 182 -7.31 0.29 7.79
N THR A 183 -6.19 -0.44 7.84
CA THR A 183 -5.26 -0.49 8.98
C THR A 183 -4.09 0.50 8.87
N ALA A 184 -4.04 1.30 7.78
CA ALA A 184 -3.01 2.30 7.52
C ALA A 184 -3.51 3.73 7.89
N TYR A 185 -3.42 4.69 6.99
CA TYR A 185 -3.77 6.08 7.26
C TYR A 185 -5.25 6.25 7.60
N SER A 186 -6.15 5.48 6.97
CA SER A 186 -7.58 5.48 7.29
C SER A 186 -7.85 5.21 8.77
N LEU A 187 -7.14 4.24 9.39
CA LEU A 187 -7.28 3.96 10.83
C LEU A 187 -6.91 5.17 11.69
N SER A 188 -5.80 5.84 11.36
CA SER A 188 -5.35 7.04 12.08
C SER A 188 -6.33 8.21 11.96
N ALA A 189 -7.08 8.28 10.86
CA ALA A 189 -8.13 9.27 10.63
C ALA A 189 -9.50 8.86 11.23
N GLY A 190 -9.57 7.73 11.95
CA GLY A 190 -10.80 7.25 12.60
C GLY A 190 -11.68 6.36 11.73
N GLY A 191 -11.12 5.81 10.65
CA GLY A 191 -11.78 4.80 9.82
C GLY A 191 -11.94 3.46 10.52
N PRO A 192 -12.90 2.62 10.10
CA PRO A 192 -13.08 1.27 10.63
C PRO A 192 -11.96 0.34 10.16
N ILE A 193 -11.66 -0.68 10.96
CA ILE A 193 -10.81 -1.80 10.54
C ILE A 193 -11.67 -2.76 9.74
N LEU A 194 -11.25 -3.04 8.50
CA LEU A 194 -11.83 -4.08 7.66
C LEU A 194 -10.89 -5.29 7.62
N VAL A 195 -11.48 -6.49 7.60
CA VAL A 195 -10.70 -7.69 7.31
C VAL A 195 -10.23 -7.64 5.84
N PRO A 196 -9.02 -8.09 5.55
CA PRO A 196 -8.38 -7.84 4.24
C PRO A 196 -9.07 -8.47 3.03
N ASP A 197 -9.84 -9.51 3.24
CA ASP A 197 -10.62 -10.24 2.23
C ASP A 197 -12.03 -9.68 2.01
N LEU A 198 -12.38 -8.60 2.73
CA LEU A 198 -13.64 -7.91 2.52
C LEU A 198 -13.61 -7.07 1.24
N ASP A 199 -14.53 -7.33 0.34
CA ASP A 199 -14.73 -6.57 -0.89
C ASP A 199 -15.40 -5.21 -0.62
N ALA A 200 -14.64 -4.25 -0.10
CA ALA A 200 -15.13 -2.93 0.25
C ALA A 200 -14.06 -1.83 0.06
N LEU A 201 -14.54 -0.60 -0.14
CA LEU A 201 -13.77 0.63 -0.04
C LEU A 201 -14.29 1.46 1.15
N VAL A 202 -13.42 2.28 1.71
CA VAL A 202 -13.78 3.20 2.81
C VAL A 202 -13.43 4.62 2.42
N ALA A 203 -14.41 5.52 2.48
CA ALA A 203 -14.19 6.96 2.40
C ALA A 203 -14.08 7.53 3.82
N THR A 204 -12.89 7.95 4.23
CA THR A 204 -12.59 8.47 5.57
C THR A 204 -12.17 9.95 5.49
N PRO A 205 -13.00 10.91 5.92
CA PRO A 205 -12.61 12.31 6.01
C PRO A 205 -11.49 12.53 7.04
N ILE A 206 -10.55 13.42 6.75
CA ILE A 206 -9.45 13.79 7.64
C ILE A 206 -9.82 15.07 8.38
N CYS A 207 -9.95 15.03 9.69
CA CYS A 207 -10.28 16.19 10.54
C CYS A 207 -11.44 17.02 9.98
N PRO A 208 -12.63 16.45 9.73
CA PRO A 208 -13.75 17.21 9.18
C PRO A 208 -14.20 18.30 10.17
N HIS A 209 -14.58 19.47 9.64
CA HIS A 209 -15.03 20.59 10.45
C HIS A 209 -16.36 20.33 11.17
N THR A 210 -17.12 19.35 10.70
CA THR A 210 -18.43 18.97 11.27
C THR A 210 -18.32 17.61 11.99
N LEU A 211 -18.73 17.58 13.25
CA LEU A 211 -18.69 16.37 14.08
C LEU A 211 -19.66 15.25 13.60
N ALA A 212 -20.62 15.58 12.75
CA ALA A 212 -21.58 14.62 12.21
C ALA A 212 -21.02 13.72 11.09
N VAL A 213 -19.95 14.18 10.38
CA VAL A 213 -19.35 13.41 9.29
C VAL A 213 -18.64 12.18 9.85
N ARG A 214 -18.89 11.03 9.23
CA ARG A 214 -18.32 9.74 9.60
C ARG A 214 -17.73 9.05 8.38
N PRO A 215 -16.73 8.16 8.56
CA PRO A 215 -16.30 7.27 7.50
C PRO A 215 -17.45 6.43 6.95
N VAL A 216 -17.49 6.27 5.64
CA VAL A 216 -18.50 5.47 4.94
C VAL A 216 -17.85 4.29 4.26
N VAL A 217 -18.39 3.09 4.47
CA VAL A 217 -17.97 1.86 3.80
C VAL A 217 -18.93 1.61 2.64
N VAL A 218 -18.37 1.37 1.45
CA VAL A 218 -19.11 1.06 0.24
C VAL A 218 -18.61 -0.26 -0.37
N PRO A 219 -19.40 -0.96 -1.19
CA PRO A 219 -18.93 -2.13 -1.93
C PRO A 219 -17.70 -1.79 -2.79
N ALA A 220 -16.78 -2.73 -2.99
CA ALA A 220 -15.61 -2.55 -3.85
C ALA A 220 -15.97 -2.30 -5.32
N SER A 221 -17.19 -2.63 -5.73
CA SER A 221 -17.70 -2.33 -7.07
C SER A 221 -18.08 -0.87 -7.27
N ALA A 222 -18.25 -0.10 -6.19
CA ALA A 222 -18.59 1.32 -6.28
C ALA A 222 -17.40 2.16 -6.78
N VAL A 223 -17.71 3.18 -7.55
CA VAL A 223 -16.78 4.21 -7.98
C VAL A 223 -16.94 5.42 -7.05
N ILE A 224 -15.91 5.77 -6.29
CA ILE A 224 -15.93 6.95 -5.46
C ILE A 224 -15.38 8.12 -6.26
N ARG A 225 -16.17 9.18 -6.37
CA ARG A 225 -15.79 10.44 -7.00
C ARG A 225 -15.71 11.54 -5.97
N VAL A 226 -14.61 12.31 -6.01
CA VAL A 226 -14.39 13.44 -5.13
C VAL A 226 -14.10 14.67 -5.97
N GLU A 227 -15.00 15.65 -5.96
CA GLU A 227 -14.82 16.96 -6.58
C GLU A 227 -14.18 17.94 -5.59
N VAL A 228 -13.13 18.61 -6.01
CA VAL A 228 -12.49 19.69 -5.25
C VAL A 228 -13.26 20.98 -5.49
N LEU A 229 -13.99 21.43 -4.49
CA LEU A 229 -14.71 22.69 -4.56
C LEU A 229 -13.77 23.89 -4.31
N ALA A 230 -14.30 25.10 -4.39
CA ALA A 230 -13.52 26.31 -4.15
C ALA A 230 -12.89 26.30 -2.75
N SER A 231 -11.57 26.33 -2.69
CA SER A 231 -10.79 26.40 -1.46
C SER A 231 -9.44 27.05 -1.73
N GLU A 232 -8.89 27.77 -0.75
CA GLU A 232 -7.56 28.38 -0.85
C GLU A 232 -6.46 27.33 -0.57
N GLY A 233 -5.27 27.57 -1.12
CA GLY A 233 -4.08 26.75 -0.89
C GLY A 233 -3.95 25.55 -1.83
N GLU A 234 -2.80 24.90 -1.71
CA GLU A 234 -2.42 23.76 -2.53
C GLU A 234 -3.12 22.46 -2.05
N LYS A 235 -3.63 21.70 -2.98
CA LYS A 235 -4.24 20.38 -2.76
C LYS A 235 -3.52 19.37 -3.61
N VAL A 236 -3.29 18.21 -3.05
CA VAL A 236 -2.56 17.14 -3.72
C VAL A 236 -3.29 15.81 -3.59
N LEU A 237 -3.19 15.01 -4.63
CA LEU A 237 -3.49 13.58 -4.58
C LEU A 237 -2.20 12.85 -4.23
N THR A 238 -2.29 11.86 -3.32
CA THR A 238 -1.24 10.87 -3.11
C THR A 238 -1.86 9.47 -3.14
N VAL A 239 -1.10 8.48 -3.62
CA VAL A 239 -1.51 7.07 -3.63
C VAL A 239 -0.43 6.25 -2.96
N ASP A 240 -0.78 5.51 -1.91
CA ASP A 240 0.19 4.82 -1.02
C ASP A 240 1.33 5.75 -0.56
N GLY A 241 1.01 7.01 -0.23
CA GLY A 241 1.98 8.02 0.18
C GLY A 241 2.90 8.55 -0.92
N ARG A 242 2.69 8.19 -2.19
CA ARG A 242 3.45 8.69 -3.35
C ARG A 242 2.66 9.78 -4.06
N GLY A 243 3.36 10.73 -4.66
CA GLY A 243 2.72 11.84 -5.35
C GLY A 243 1.91 11.38 -6.55
N GLY A 244 0.61 11.67 -6.54
CA GLY A 244 -0.32 11.46 -7.65
C GLY A 244 -0.66 12.75 -8.40
N GLY A 245 -0.24 13.91 -7.91
CA GLY A 245 -0.36 15.19 -8.60
C GLY A 245 -1.08 16.29 -7.82
N GLN A 246 -0.89 17.52 -8.27
CA GLN A 246 -1.55 18.70 -7.73
C GLN A 246 -3.00 18.79 -8.24
N LEU A 247 -3.91 19.22 -7.39
CA LEU A 247 -5.34 19.37 -7.70
C LEU A 247 -5.76 20.84 -7.69
N HIS A 248 -6.68 21.18 -8.57
CA HIS A 248 -7.27 22.50 -8.69
C HIS A 248 -8.77 22.47 -8.40
N THR A 249 -9.34 23.62 -8.18
CA THR A 249 -10.81 23.76 -8.02
C THR A 249 -11.54 23.25 -9.26
N GLY A 250 -12.55 22.41 -9.04
CA GLY A 250 -13.34 21.76 -10.09
C GLY A 250 -12.76 20.43 -10.57
N ASP A 251 -11.50 20.09 -10.25
CA ASP A 251 -10.96 18.78 -10.57
C ASP A 251 -11.71 17.68 -9.82
N GLN A 252 -11.86 16.53 -10.46
CA GLN A 252 -12.47 15.36 -9.87
C GLN A 252 -11.45 14.23 -9.77
N VAL A 253 -11.35 13.65 -8.58
CA VAL A 253 -10.60 12.40 -8.36
C VAL A 253 -11.58 11.24 -8.41
N ILE A 254 -11.35 10.31 -9.32
CA ILE A 254 -12.11 9.08 -9.50
C ILE A 254 -11.29 7.94 -8.91
N ALA A 255 -11.79 7.34 -7.82
CA ALA A 255 -11.15 6.21 -7.16
C ALA A 255 -12.03 4.97 -7.26
N ARG A 256 -11.45 3.84 -7.69
CA ARG A 256 -12.13 2.56 -7.83
C ARG A 256 -11.23 1.41 -7.42
N SER A 257 -11.83 0.28 -7.09
CA SER A 257 -11.09 -0.96 -6.92
C SER A 257 -10.41 -1.37 -8.23
N SER A 258 -9.14 -1.78 -8.15
CA SER A 258 -8.40 -2.25 -9.31
C SER A 258 -8.82 -3.66 -9.73
N GLU A 259 -8.80 -3.92 -11.02
CA GLU A 259 -8.96 -5.27 -11.59
C GLU A 259 -7.68 -6.13 -11.40
N HIS A 260 -6.56 -5.51 -11.05
CA HIS A 260 -5.27 -6.16 -10.82
C HIS A 260 -5.01 -6.35 -9.32
N PRO A 261 -5.40 -7.51 -8.72
CA PRO A 261 -5.11 -7.77 -7.33
C PRO A 261 -3.61 -8.02 -7.11
N VAL A 262 -3.09 -7.58 -5.99
CA VAL A 262 -1.77 -8.00 -5.52
C VAL A 262 -1.85 -9.41 -4.96
N ARG A 263 -0.94 -10.29 -5.38
CA ARG A 263 -0.78 -11.64 -4.83
C ARG A 263 0.32 -11.62 -3.77
N LEU A 264 -0.06 -11.71 -2.50
CA LEU A 264 0.89 -11.74 -1.39
C LEU A 264 1.20 -13.18 -0.99
N VAL A 265 2.49 -13.52 -0.97
CA VAL A 265 2.95 -14.82 -0.45
C VAL A 265 2.77 -14.84 1.06
N ARG A 266 2.17 -15.92 1.58
CA ARG A 266 1.96 -16.16 3.02
C ARG A 266 2.45 -17.54 3.43
N PHE A 267 3.02 -17.62 4.61
CA PHE A 267 3.44 -18.88 5.19
C PHE A 267 2.44 -19.34 6.27
N PRO A 268 2.31 -20.66 6.50
CA PRO A 268 1.46 -21.22 7.56
C PRO A 268 1.72 -20.57 8.93
N GLY A 269 0.64 -20.33 9.67
CA GLY A 269 0.71 -19.74 11.01
C GLY A 269 0.56 -18.21 11.06
N GLN A 270 0.52 -17.52 9.94
CA GLN A 270 0.28 -16.07 9.89
C GLN A 270 -1.23 -15.78 9.92
N SER A 271 -1.65 -14.88 10.79
CA SER A 271 -3.04 -14.47 10.93
C SER A 271 -3.14 -12.95 11.02
N PHE A 272 -4.07 -12.37 10.26
CA PHE A 272 -4.37 -10.94 10.32
C PHE A 272 -4.66 -10.46 11.74
N PHE A 273 -5.52 -11.18 12.47
CA PHE A 273 -5.87 -10.80 13.85
C PHE A 273 -4.70 -10.96 14.82
N SER A 274 -3.75 -11.87 14.56
CA SER A 274 -2.54 -11.97 15.38
C SER A 274 -1.67 -10.73 15.21
N VAL A 275 -1.44 -10.29 13.97
CA VAL A 275 -0.71 -9.06 13.65
C VAL A 275 -1.41 -7.85 14.23
N LEU A 276 -2.74 -7.76 14.08
CA LEU A 276 -3.56 -6.68 14.60
C LEU A 276 -3.44 -6.54 16.12
N ARG A 277 -3.60 -7.65 16.87
CA ARG A 277 -3.43 -7.66 18.33
C ARG A 277 -2.04 -7.18 18.74
N HIS A 278 -1.02 -7.69 18.07
CA HIS A 278 0.36 -7.31 18.38
C HIS A 278 0.61 -5.82 18.14
N LYS A 279 0.17 -5.30 17.00
CA LYS A 279 0.40 -3.89 16.62
C LYS A 279 -0.44 -2.90 17.43
N LEU A 280 -1.70 -3.20 17.70
CA LEU A 280 -2.61 -2.33 18.43
C LEU A 280 -2.64 -2.62 19.94
N ARG A 281 -1.87 -3.61 20.39
CA ARG A 281 -1.86 -4.09 21.80
C ARG A 281 -3.26 -4.43 22.30
N TRP A 282 -4.08 -5.01 21.43
CA TRP A 282 -5.43 -5.44 21.78
C TRP A 282 -5.38 -6.69 22.67
N GLY A 283 -6.03 -6.61 23.82
CA GLY A 283 -6.10 -7.72 24.75
C GLY A 283 -4.99 -7.74 25.82
N ASP A 284 -4.10 -6.74 25.85
CA ASP A 284 -3.23 -6.49 27.00
C ASP A 284 -4.09 -5.99 28.19
N VAL A 285 -4.93 -6.89 28.70
CA VAL A 285 -5.57 -6.67 30.01
C VAL A 285 -4.46 -6.75 31.04
N ARG A 286 -3.95 -5.60 31.48
CA ARG A 286 -3.10 -5.56 32.69
C ARG A 286 -3.93 -6.19 33.80
N PRO A 287 -3.42 -7.21 34.51
CA PRO A 287 -4.08 -7.65 35.73
C PRO A 287 -4.27 -6.41 36.60
N ALA A 288 -5.50 -6.13 37.02
CA ALA A 288 -5.71 -5.09 38.02
C ALA A 288 -4.79 -5.43 39.21
N ASP A 289 -3.91 -4.50 39.57
CA ASP A 289 -3.13 -4.61 40.79
C ASP A 289 -4.09 -4.92 41.94
N ARG A 290 -4.10 -6.19 42.36
CA ARG A 290 -4.74 -6.59 43.60
C ARG A 290 -3.79 -6.17 44.72
N SER A 291 -3.69 -4.86 44.94
CA SER A 291 -3.15 -4.27 46.14
C SER A 291 -4.31 -3.81 46.99
N SER A 292 -4.71 -4.65 47.88
CA SER A 292 -5.40 -4.28 49.15
C SER A 292 -4.67 -4.90 50.31
#